data_c112f573a4013a991fc2efab1eb7a44a
#
_entry.id   c112f573a4013a991fc2efab1eb7a44a
#
_cell.length_a   1.000
_cell.length_b   1.000
_cell.length_c   1.000
_cell.angle_alpha   90.00
_cell.angle_beta   90.00
_cell.angle_gamma   90.00
#
_symmetry.space_group_name_H-M   'P 1'
#
loop_
_entity.id
_entity.type
_entity.pdbx_description
1 polymer ?
#
loop_
_entity_poly.entity_id
_entity_poly.type
_entity_poly.pdbx_seq_one_letter_code
_entity_poly.pdbx_strand_id
1 'polypeptide(L)'
;MTEIEIKDLTFGYNPSKPVITDINLRIDRPGLYCIIGPNGVGKSTLIKCINKILKPTSGTVTLDGEDVAAMSNKEISKRIGYVPVAGVDMFSMPVIDAILIGRYTQQKWKTTAEDLEIVKRTMKLLGITSLAMHGFNELSAGQHQKVAIARGLVQEAPVLLLDEPTANLDVRYQVYIAELLKGLTRVTGMTAVMISHDLNISAKYADEIIMMAPPGTILQVGPPEEVITKKNIEDVYGVSCEIVSDSEGKPHVILGSALRIDE
;
A
#
# COMPACT_ATOMS: atom_id res chain seq x y z
N MET A 1 -10.39 10.76 -11.12
CA MET A 1 -10.25 10.37 -9.69
C MET A 1 -11.01 9.08 -9.52
N THR A 2 -10.43 8.06 -8.93
CA THR A 2 -11.10 6.75 -8.78
C THR A 2 -11.54 6.61 -7.33
N GLU A 3 -12.84 6.43 -7.13
CA GLU A 3 -13.45 6.12 -5.84
C GLU A 3 -13.34 4.61 -5.57
N ILE A 4 -12.95 4.25 -4.34
CA ILE A 4 -13.00 2.87 -3.84
C ILE A 4 -14.07 2.81 -2.77
N GLU A 5 -15.10 1.98 -2.95
CA GLU A 5 -16.11 1.72 -1.93
C GLU A 5 -16.16 0.24 -1.59
N ILE A 6 -16.17 -0.06 -0.30
CA ILE A 6 -16.24 -1.42 0.25
C ILE A 6 -17.46 -1.47 1.16
N LYS A 7 -18.32 -2.48 0.97
CA LYS A 7 -19.54 -2.68 1.78
C LYS A 7 -19.60 -4.11 2.29
N ASP A 8 -19.72 -4.25 3.61
CA ASP A 8 -19.95 -5.48 4.36
C ASP A 8 -18.98 -6.62 3.96
N LEU A 9 -17.73 -6.24 3.63
CA LEU A 9 -16.75 -7.16 3.09
C LEU A 9 -16.25 -8.12 4.16
N THR A 10 -16.41 -9.43 3.90
CA THR A 10 -15.90 -10.50 4.74
C THR A 10 -15.07 -11.46 3.89
N PHE A 11 -13.94 -11.89 4.41
CA PHE A 11 -13.08 -12.89 3.76
C PHE A 11 -12.39 -13.77 4.80
N GLY A 12 -12.26 -15.06 4.48
CA GLY A 12 -11.44 -16.02 5.21
C GLY A 12 -10.87 -17.08 4.27
N TYR A 13 -9.63 -17.49 4.50
CA TYR A 13 -9.03 -18.64 3.78
C TYR A 13 -9.74 -19.95 4.13
N ASN A 14 -10.37 -20.01 5.32
CA ASN A 14 -11.29 -21.06 5.74
C ASN A 14 -12.66 -20.40 5.99
N PRO A 15 -13.76 -20.89 5.37
CA PRO A 15 -15.10 -20.32 5.55
C PRO A 15 -15.57 -20.20 7.01
N SER A 16 -15.10 -21.10 7.88
CA SER A 16 -15.45 -21.10 9.32
C SER A 16 -14.59 -20.13 10.16
N LYS A 17 -13.52 -19.53 9.57
CA LYS A 17 -12.61 -18.64 10.29
C LYS A 17 -12.28 -17.43 9.43
N PRO A 18 -13.11 -16.38 9.46
CA PRO A 18 -12.85 -15.17 8.71
C PRO A 18 -11.56 -14.48 9.22
N VAL A 19 -10.84 -13.86 8.31
CA VAL A 19 -9.64 -13.05 8.59
C VAL A 19 -10.02 -11.57 8.67
N ILE A 20 -10.95 -11.13 7.82
CA ILE A 20 -11.56 -9.82 7.88
C ILE A 20 -13.07 -9.97 7.87
N THR A 21 -13.76 -9.13 8.64
CA THR A 21 -15.20 -9.23 8.85
C THR A 21 -15.83 -7.84 8.83
N ASP A 22 -16.93 -7.73 8.08
CA ASP A 22 -17.77 -6.53 8.04
C ASP A 22 -16.97 -5.24 7.79
N ILE A 23 -16.06 -5.29 6.81
CA ILE A 23 -15.29 -4.13 6.43
C ILE A 23 -16.15 -3.19 5.60
N ASN A 24 -16.30 -1.96 6.10
CA ASN A 24 -16.93 -0.85 5.42
C ASN A 24 -15.90 0.27 5.29
N LEU A 25 -15.61 0.70 4.05
CA LEU A 25 -14.58 1.71 3.75
C LEU A 25 -14.95 2.48 2.49
N ARG A 26 -14.75 3.78 2.53
CA ARG A 26 -14.86 4.63 1.35
C ARG A 26 -13.62 5.51 1.22
N ILE A 27 -12.98 5.47 0.07
CA ILE A 27 -11.86 6.33 -0.32
C ILE A 27 -12.33 7.13 -1.54
N ASP A 28 -12.66 8.38 -1.35
CA ASP A 28 -13.27 9.27 -2.35
C ASP A 28 -12.44 10.53 -2.62
N ARG A 29 -11.20 10.60 -2.10
CA ARG A 29 -10.28 11.72 -2.32
C ARG A 29 -8.90 11.20 -2.71
N PRO A 30 -8.18 11.91 -3.61
CA PRO A 30 -6.78 11.62 -3.86
C PRO A 30 -5.97 11.86 -2.59
N GLY A 31 -4.95 11.04 -2.38
CA GLY A 31 -4.08 11.20 -1.23
C GLY A 31 -3.30 9.92 -0.88
N LEU A 32 -2.49 10.02 0.15
CA LEU A 32 -1.77 8.90 0.75
C LEU A 32 -2.56 8.37 1.94
N TYR A 33 -3.07 7.16 1.82
CA TYR A 33 -3.76 6.40 2.86
C TYR A 33 -2.82 5.36 3.45
N CYS A 34 -2.73 5.30 4.77
CA CYS A 34 -1.95 4.28 5.47
C CYS A 34 -2.88 3.31 6.21
N ILE A 35 -2.80 2.02 5.87
CA ILE A 35 -3.45 0.96 6.64
C ILE A 35 -2.48 0.51 7.73
N ILE A 36 -2.89 0.69 9.00
CA ILE A 36 -2.12 0.29 10.18
C ILE A 36 -2.91 -0.72 11.03
N GLY A 37 -2.21 -1.42 11.92
CA GLY A 37 -2.80 -2.43 12.82
C GLY A 37 -1.81 -3.56 13.09
N PRO A 38 -2.10 -4.45 14.05
CA PRO A 38 -1.24 -5.56 14.44
C PRO A 38 -0.96 -6.53 13.28
N ASN A 39 0.08 -7.37 13.44
CA ASN A 39 0.35 -8.44 12.50
C ASN A 39 -0.79 -9.47 12.51
N GLY A 40 -1.13 -9.98 11.33
CA GLY A 40 -2.21 -10.97 11.20
C GLY A 40 -3.64 -10.42 11.22
N VAL A 41 -3.85 -9.10 11.43
CA VAL A 41 -5.21 -8.51 11.49
C VAL A 41 -5.94 -8.44 10.14
N GLY A 42 -5.26 -8.79 9.04
CA GLY A 42 -5.91 -8.84 7.72
C GLY A 42 -5.60 -7.69 6.76
N LYS A 43 -4.61 -6.83 7.05
CA LYS A 43 -4.24 -5.69 6.19
C LYS A 43 -3.95 -6.08 4.74
N SER A 44 -3.04 -7.04 4.53
CA SER A 44 -2.71 -7.56 3.19
C SER A 44 -3.88 -8.27 2.54
N THR A 45 -4.75 -8.92 3.35
CA THR A 45 -5.98 -9.56 2.86
C THR A 45 -6.94 -8.53 2.30
N LEU A 46 -7.12 -7.41 3.00
CA LEU A 46 -7.97 -6.29 2.54
C LEU A 46 -7.47 -5.74 1.19
N ILE A 47 -6.19 -5.41 1.07
CA ILE A 47 -5.58 -4.93 -0.19
C ILE A 47 -5.78 -5.95 -1.32
N LYS A 48 -5.59 -7.24 -1.05
CA LYS A 48 -5.78 -8.31 -2.05
C LYS A 48 -7.23 -8.48 -2.47
N CYS A 49 -8.20 -8.23 -1.59
CA CYS A 49 -9.62 -8.20 -1.95
C CYS A 49 -9.93 -6.99 -2.84
N ILE A 50 -9.41 -5.79 -2.52
CA ILE A 50 -9.57 -4.58 -3.34
C ILE A 50 -9.03 -4.82 -4.76
N ASN A 51 -7.88 -5.48 -4.88
CA ASN A 51 -7.23 -5.77 -6.17
C ASN A 51 -7.74 -7.06 -6.86
N LYS A 52 -8.86 -7.64 -6.40
CA LYS A 52 -9.43 -8.89 -6.95
C LYS A 52 -8.45 -10.09 -6.97
N ILE A 53 -7.37 -10.07 -6.21
CA ILE A 53 -6.48 -11.23 -6.01
C ILE A 53 -7.19 -12.29 -5.15
N LEU A 54 -7.93 -11.83 -4.14
CA LEU A 54 -8.78 -12.66 -3.31
C LEU A 54 -10.25 -12.32 -3.56
N LYS A 55 -11.08 -13.37 -3.68
CA LYS A 55 -12.53 -13.19 -3.83
C LYS A 55 -13.18 -13.18 -2.45
N PRO A 56 -13.88 -12.09 -2.06
CA PRO A 56 -14.62 -12.02 -0.81
C PRO A 56 -15.61 -13.16 -0.65
N THR A 57 -15.85 -13.59 0.61
CA THR A 57 -16.90 -14.55 0.96
C THR A 57 -18.27 -13.88 0.92
N SER A 58 -18.33 -12.60 1.34
CA SER A 58 -19.52 -11.75 1.25
C SER A 58 -19.10 -10.29 1.14
N GLY A 59 -20.08 -9.41 0.83
CA GLY A 59 -19.85 -7.99 0.60
C GLY A 59 -19.34 -7.68 -0.79
N THR A 60 -19.11 -6.41 -1.05
CA THR A 60 -18.73 -5.91 -2.38
C THR A 60 -17.57 -4.91 -2.29
N VAL A 61 -16.79 -4.87 -3.36
CA VAL A 61 -15.79 -3.82 -3.62
C VAL A 61 -16.14 -3.18 -4.95
N THR A 62 -16.28 -1.86 -4.99
CA THR A 62 -16.53 -1.13 -6.22
C THR A 62 -15.44 -0.10 -6.50
N LEU A 63 -15.18 0.14 -7.78
CA LEU A 63 -14.33 1.21 -8.30
C LEU A 63 -15.18 2.11 -9.17
N ASP A 64 -15.34 3.39 -8.79
CA ASP A 64 -16.23 4.34 -9.48
C ASP A 64 -17.66 3.79 -9.65
N GLY A 65 -18.17 3.05 -8.63
CA GLY A 65 -19.48 2.42 -8.64
C GLY A 65 -19.59 1.10 -9.41
N GLU A 66 -18.55 0.66 -10.10
CA GLU A 66 -18.51 -0.63 -10.81
C GLU A 66 -17.97 -1.75 -9.93
N ASP A 67 -18.64 -2.88 -9.87
CA ASP A 67 -18.23 -4.02 -9.05
C ASP A 67 -16.92 -4.64 -9.59
N VAL A 68 -15.90 -4.66 -8.74
CA VAL A 68 -14.58 -5.27 -9.02
C VAL A 68 -14.72 -6.75 -9.39
N ALA A 69 -15.69 -7.47 -8.85
CA ALA A 69 -15.91 -8.87 -9.18
C ALA A 69 -16.31 -9.09 -10.64
N ALA A 70 -17.03 -8.13 -11.25
CA ALA A 70 -17.47 -8.17 -12.64
C ALA A 70 -16.39 -7.74 -13.64
N MET A 71 -15.37 -6.98 -13.20
CA MET A 71 -14.30 -6.48 -14.07
C MET A 71 -13.36 -7.60 -14.52
N SER A 72 -12.81 -7.52 -15.71
CA SER A 72 -11.67 -8.33 -16.14
C SER A 72 -10.37 -7.90 -15.44
N ASN A 73 -9.39 -8.79 -15.32
CA ASN A 73 -8.09 -8.44 -14.74
C ASN A 73 -7.39 -7.30 -15.52
N LYS A 74 -7.66 -7.19 -16.82
CA LYS A 74 -7.13 -6.09 -17.64
C LYS A 74 -7.77 -4.74 -17.30
N GLU A 75 -9.05 -4.71 -16.98
CA GLU A 75 -9.75 -3.49 -16.55
C GLU A 75 -9.25 -3.06 -15.17
N ILE A 76 -9.08 -4.00 -14.23
CA ILE A 76 -8.52 -3.72 -12.92
C ILE A 76 -7.11 -3.17 -13.03
N SER A 77 -6.22 -3.81 -13.81
CA SER A 77 -4.83 -3.37 -13.95
C SER A 77 -4.66 -1.99 -14.61
N LYS A 78 -5.68 -1.46 -15.27
CA LYS A 78 -5.71 -0.06 -15.74
C LYS A 78 -6.12 0.93 -14.66
N ARG A 79 -6.84 0.47 -13.63
CA ARG A 79 -7.35 1.30 -12.55
C ARG A 79 -6.52 1.18 -11.27
N ILE A 80 -5.89 0.02 -11.05
CA ILE A 80 -5.11 -0.29 -9.85
C ILE A 80 -3.72 -0.80 -10.24
N GLY A 81 -2.68 -0.08 -9.82
CA GLY A 81 -1.32 -0.58 -9.72
C GLY A 81 -1.14 -1.32 -8.39
N TYR A 82 -0.43 -2.43 -8.38
CA TYR A 82 -0.19 -3.20 -7.16
C TYR A 82 1.29 -3.50 -6.97
N VAL A 83 1.79 -3.17 -5.80
CA VAL A 83 3.15 -3.47 -5.33
C VAL A 83 3.03 -4.49 -4.20
N PRO A 84 3.32 -5.77 -4.44
CA PRO A 84 3.32 -6.79 -3.39
C PRO A 84 4.49 -6.60 -2.43
N VAL A 85 4.43 -7.27 -1.28
CA VAL A 85 5.63 -7.47 -0.43
C VAL A 85 6.74 -8.04 -1.30
N ALA A 86 7.92 -7.46 -1.22
CA ALA A 86 9.06 -7.90 -2.04
C ALA A 86 9.39 -9.37 -1.76
N GLY A 87 9.18 -10.22 -2.76
CA GLY A 87 9.68 -11.59 -2.79
C GLY A 87 11.02 -11.63 -3.52
N VAL A 88 11.82 -12.66 -3.26
CA VAL A 88 13.02 -12.92 -4.02
C VAL A 88 12.61 -13.56 -5.35
N ASP A 89 12.41 -12.75 -6.37
CA ASP A 89 12.17 -13.26 -7.73
C ASP A 89 13.48 -13.82 -8.29
N MET A 90 13.50 -15.12 -8.59
CA MET A 90 14.70 -15.81 -9.08
C MET A 90 14.94 -15.63 -10.60
N PHE A 91 14.32 -14.62 -11.22
CA PHE A 91 14.50 -14.40 -12.66
C PHE A 91 15.72 -13.53 -12.95
N SER A 92 16.63 -14.06 -13.76
CA SER A 92 17.78 -13.31 -14.28
C SER A 92 17.34 -12.50 -15.51
N MET A 93 16.78 -11.31 -15.27
CA MET A 93 16.47 -10.35 -16.34
C MET A 93 17.01 -8.97 -15.95
N PRO A 94 17.31 -8.08 -16.91
CA PRO A 94 17.67 -6.69 -16.63
C PRO A 94 16.58 -5.96 -15.85
N VAL A 95 16.98 -5.08 -14.94
CA VAL A 95 16.05 -4.26 -14.14
C VAL A 95 15.09 -3.47 -15.01
N ILE A 96 15.57 -2.90 -16.12
CA ILE A 96 14.73 -2.14 -17.05
C ILE A 96 13.59 -3.00 -17.61
N ASP A 97 13.86 -4.26 -17.92
CA ASP A 97 12.86 -5.20 -18.45
C ASP A 97 11.87 -5.61 -17.35
N ALA A 98 12.37 -5.83 -16.12
CA ALA A 98 11.53 -6.12 -14.96
C ALA A 98 10.53 -4.99 -14.67
N ILE A 99 10.94 -3.72 -14.84
CA ILE A 99 10.06 -2.57 -14.70
C ILE A 99 9.10 -2.46 -15.90
N LEU A 100 9.60 -2.72 -17.11
CA LEU A 100 8.81 -2.64 -18.33
C LEU A 100 7.63 -3.63 -18.33
N ILE A 101 7.72 -4.76 -17.61
CA ILE A 101 6.59 -5.68 -17.41
C ILE A 101 5.35 -4.93 -16.87
N GLY A 102 5.52 -3.90 -16.03
CA GLY A 102 4.41 -3.08 -15.54
C GLY A 102 3.62 -2.37 -16.65
N ARG A 103 4.21 -2.16 -17.83
CA ARG A 103 3.55 -1.54 -18.98
C ARG A 103 2.70 -2.50 -19.82
N TYR A 104 2.87 -3.83 -19.69
CA TYR A 104 2.11 -4.79 -20.49
C TYR A 104 0.59 -4.69 -20.36
N THR A 105 0.11 -4.16 -19.26
CA THR A 105 -1.33 -3.97 -19.05
C THR A 105 -1.92 -2.86 -19.94
N GLN A 106 -1.08 -1.93 -20.38
CA GLN A 106 -1.45 -0.80 -21.23
C GLN A 106 -1.31 -1.10 -22.73
N GLN A 107 -0.60 -2.16 -23.11
CA GLN A 107 -0.12 -2.36 -24.48
C GLN A 107 -0.92 -3.30 -25.36
N LYS A 108 -0.84 -3.03 -26.67
CA LYS A 108 -1.15 -3.91 -27.80
C LYS A 108 0.15 -4.49 -28.37
N TRP A 109 0.71 -5.57 -27.80
CA TRP A 109 1.72 -6.45 -28.40
C TRP A 109 3.15 -5.94 -28.66
N LYS A 110 3.49 -4.65 -28.50
CA LYS A 110 4.87 -4.15 -28.67
C LYS A 110 5.19 -3.03 -27.68
N THR A 111 6.39 -3.06 -27.09
CA THR A 111 6.97 -1.95 -26.35
C THR A 111 7.15 -0.75 -27.26
N THR A 112 6.66 0.41 -26.86
CA THR A 112 6.78 1.66 -27.60
C THR A 112 7.95 2.50 -27.07
N ALA A 113 8.38 3.50 -27.86
CA ALA A 113 9.36 4.48 -27.38
C ALA A 113 8.83 5.24 -26.14
N GLU A 114 7.54 5.52 -26.09
CA GLU A 114 6.86 6.16 -24.97
C GLU A 114 6.98 5.32 -23.67
N ASP A 115 6.78 4.00 -23.76
CA ASP A 115 6.92 3.12 -22.60
C ASP A 115 8.34 3.14 -22.03
N LEU A 116 9.34 3.15 -22.91
CA LEU A 116 10.74 3.25 -22.48
C LEU A 116 11.03 4.60 -21.81
N GLU A 117 10.45 5.69 -22.29
CA GLU A 117 10.61 7.01 -21.65
C GLU A 117 9.91 7.07 -20.28
N ILE A 118 8.72 6.46 -20.13
CA ILE A 118 8.04 6.35 -18.84
C ILE A 118 8.91 5.54 -17.85
N VAL A 119 9.45 4.40 -18.30
CA VAL A 119 10.35 3.58 -17.46
C VAL A 119 11.59 4.35 -17.05
N LYS A 120 12.30 5.02 -17.98
CA LYS A 120 13.49 5.82 -17.69
C LYS A 120 13.19 6.95 -16.70
N ARG A 121 12.08 7.66 -16.90
CA ARG A 121 11.63 8.73 -16.00
C ARG A 121 11.36 8.20 -14.59
N THR A 122 10.68 7.05 -14.47
CA THR A 122 10.41 6.40 -13.21
C THR A 122 11.67 5.90 -12.52
N MET A 123 12.62 5.32 -13.27
CA MET A 123 13.93 4.92 -12.74
C MET A 123 14.72 6.12 -12.21
N LYS A 124 14.69 7.24 -12.91
CA LYS A 124 15.33 8.48 -12.46
C LYS A 124 14.69 9.01 -11.18
N LEU A 125 13.36 9.01 -11.11
CA LEU A 125 12.59 9.41 -9.93
C LEU A 125 12.98 8.59 -8.69
N LEU A 126 13.18 7.28 -8.83
CA LEU A 126 13.53 6.37 -7.73
C LEU A 126 15.06 6.28 -7.48
N GLY A 127 15.88 7.00 -8.26
CA GLY A 127 17.34 6.97 -8.13
C GLY A 127 17.95 5.61 -8.44
N ILE A 128 17.39 4.85 -9.39
CA ILE A 128 17.83 3.50 -9.78
C ILE A 128 18.29 3.41 -11.25
N THR A 129 18.54 4.53 -11.90
CA THR A 129 18.96 4.56 -13.33
C THR A 129 20.24 3.77 -13.57
N SER A 130 21.20 3.80 -12.65
CA SER A 130 22.45 3.03 -12.74
C SER A 130 22.26 1.53 -12.73
N LEU A 131 21.11 1.05 -12.24
CA LEU A 131 20.79 -0.38 -12.13
C LEU A 131 20.11 -0.92 -13.39
N ALA A 132 19.86 -0.11 -14.42
CA ALA A 132 19.05 -0.49 -15.59
C ALA A 132 19.43 -1.83 -16.21
N MET A 133 20.72 -2.08 -16.38
CA MET A 133 21.29 -3.29 -17.02
C MET A 133 21.78 -4.33 -16.03
N HIS A 134 21.64 -4.10 -14.71
CA HIS A 134 21.97 -5.12 -13.72
C HIS A 134 20.95 -6.25 -13.75
N GLY A 135 21.38 -7.46 -13.41
CA GLY A 135 20.46 -8.57 -13.19
C GLY A 135 19.54 -8.31 -12.00
N PHE A 136 18.26 -8.56 -12.15
CA PHE A 136 17.30 -8.37 -11.06
C PHE A 136 17.68 -9.18 -9.81
N ASN A 137 18.23 -10.39 -9.99
CA ASN A 137 18.73 -11.28 -8.93
C ASN A 137 20.01 -10.79 -8.23
N GLU A 138 20.68 -9.74 -8.74
CA GLU A 138 21.90 -9.17 -8.15
C GLU A 138 21.64 -8.02 -7.20
N LEU A 139 20.36 -7.62 -7.07
CA LEU A 139 19.95 -6.45 -6.31
C LEU A 139 19.94 -6.72 -4.79
N SER A 140 20.26 -5.70 -4.00
CA SER A 140 19.95 -5.71 -2.56
C SER A 140 18.45 -5.63 -2.30
N ALA A 141 18.00 -6.03 -1.10
CA ALA A 141 16.58 -5.98 -0.72
C ALA A 141 15.96 -4.58 -0.93
N GLY A 142 16.68 -3.50 -0.58
CA GLY A 142 16.22 -2.14 -0.80
C GLY A 142 16.14 -1.75 -2.28
N GLN A 143 17.04 -2.27 -3.13
CA GLN A 143 16.98 -2.07 -4.57
C GLN A 143 15.82 -2.84 -5.19
N HIS A 144 15.58 -4.09 -4.77
CA HIS A 144 14.41 -4.88 -5.16
C HIS A 144 13.12 -4.13 -4.87
N GLN A 145 13.00 -3.55 -3.67
CA GLN A 145 11.82 -2.79 -3.29
C GLN A 145 11.58 -1.57 -4.17
N LYS A 146 12.66 -0.82 -4.51
CA LYS A 146 12.56 0.32 -5.44
C LYS A 146 12.12 -0.11 -6.84
N VAL A 147 12.61 -1.25 -7.32
CA VAL A 147 12.20 -1.81 -8.63
C VAL A 147 10.74 -2.28 -8.59
N ALA A 148 10.29 -2.90 -7.48
CA ALA A 148 8.89 -3.28 -7.30
C ALA A 148 7.96 -2.04 -7.32
N ILE A 149 8.35 -0.96 -6.62
CA ILE A 149 7.62 0.31 -6.66
C ILE A 149 7.64 0.91 -8.07
N ALA A 150 8.80 0.91 -8.75
CA ALA A 150 8.89 1.37 -10.14
C ALA A 150 7.92 0.62 -11.05
N ARG A 151 7.84 -0.71 -10.92
CA ARG A 151 6.92 -1.56 -11.68
C ARG A 151 5.44 -1.22 -11.44
N GLY A 152 5.08 -0.83 -10.21
CA GLY A 152 3.75 -0.32 -9.91
C GLY A 152 3.48 1.06 -10.51
N LEU A 153 4.44 1.98 -10.39
CA LEU A 153 4.30 3.36 -10.87
C LEU A 153 4.21 3.48 -12.39
N VAL A 154 4.94 2.66 -13.15
CA VAL A 154 4.90 2.70 -14.63
C VAL A 154 3.56 2.25 -15.20
N GLN A 155 2.69 1.66 -14.41
CA GLN A 155 1.31 1.36 -14.82
C GLN A 155 0.49 2.63 -15.04
N GLU A 156 0.88 3.75 -14.41
CA GLU A 156 0.16 5.04 -14.46
C GLU A 156 -1.33 4.88 -14.09
N ALA A 157 -1.63 3.94 -13.19
CA ALA A 157 -2.97 3.70 -12.69
C ALA A 157 -3.38 4.81 -11.70
N PRO A 158 -4.66 5.23 -11.67
CA PRO A 158 -5.14 6.25 -10.74
C PRO A 158 -5.09 5.81 -9.27
N VAL A 159 -5.06 4.51 -8.99
CA VAL A 159 -4.89 3.94 -7.66
C VAL A 159 -3.62 3.10 -7.60
N LEU A 160 -2.82 3.27 -6.55
CA LEU A 160 -1.65 2.43 -6.25
C LEU A 160 -1.82 1.78 -4.88
N LEU A 161 -1.89 0.46 -4.86
CA LEU A 161 -1.92 -0.34 -3.64
C LEU A 161 -0.52 -0.88 -3.34
N LEU A 162 -0.02 -0.68 -2.12
CA LEU A 162 1.32 -1.11 -1.72
C LEU A 162 1.24 -1.96 -0.44
N ASP A 163 1.65 -3.22 -0.57
CA ASP A 163 1.72 -4.16 0.55
C ASP A 163 3.10 -4.07 1.20
N GLU A 164 3.20 -3.34 2.31
CA GLU A 164 4.42 -3.10 3.10
C GLU A 164 5.61 -2.56 2.27
N PRO A 165 5.46 -1.43 1.55
CA PRO A 165 6.50 -0.94 0.64
C PRO A 165 7.78 -0.48 1.35
N THR A 166 7.77 -0.34 2.66
CA THR A 166 8.90 0.07 3.48
C THR A 166 9.53 -1.06 4.30
N ALA A 167 9.00 -2.29 4.19
CA ALA A 167 9.55 -3.45 4.88
C ALA A 167 11.01 -3.70 4.45
N ASN A 168 11.86 -4.07 5.41
CA ASN A 168 13.28 -4.38 5.19
C ASN A 168 14.14 -3.23 4.61
N LEU A 169 13.64 -1.99 4.66
CA LEU A 169 14.39 -0.80 4.32
C LEU A 169 14.97 -0.14 5.58
N ASP A 170 16.13 0.51 5.45
CA ASP A 170 16.62 1.40 6.49
C ASP A 170 15.73 2.66 6.64
N VAL A 171 15.83 3.32 7.80
CA VAL A 171 14.97 4.47 8.16
C VAL A 171 15.02 5.57 7.09
N ARG A 172 16.20 5.83 6.50
CA ARG A 172 16.34 6.86 5.46
C ARG A 172 15.49 6.56 4.24
N TYR A 173 15.48 5.28 3.80
CA TYR A 173 14.69 4.86 2.65
C TYR A 173 13.19 4.74 2.97
N GLN A 174 12.83 4.36 4.18
CA GLN A 174 11.42 4.36 4.62
C GLN A 174 10.82 5.77 4.52
N VAL A 175 11.53 6.75 5.08
CA VAL A 175 11.15 8.17 4.98
C VAL A 175 11.08 8.62 3.51
N TYR A 176 12.12 8.31 2.72
CA TYR A 176 12.15 8.68 1.31
C TYR A 176 10.96 8.14 0.51
N ILE A 177 10.57 6.87 0.73
CA ILE A 177 9.41 6.27 0.04
C ILE A 177 8.11 6.94 0.47
N ALA A 178 7.93 7.23 1.75
CA ALA A 178 6.73 7.90 2.25
C ALA A 178 6.62 9.33 1.66
N GLU A 179 7.72 10.10 1.65
CA GLU A 179 7.78 11.43 1.02
C GLU A 179 7.49 11.38 -0.47
N LEU A 180 8.08 10.42 -1.17
CA LEU A 180 7.86 10.21 -2.60
C LEU A 180 6.38 9.93 -2.91
N LEU A 181 5.77 8.98 -2.20
CA LEU A 181 4.35 8.64 -2.39
C LEU A 181 3.45 9.84 -2.09
N LYS A 182 3.72 10.56 -1.00
CA LYS A 182 3.00 11.79 -0.64
C LYS A 182 3.14 12.87 -1.73
N GLY A 183 4.35 13.07 -2.25
CA GLY A 183 4.61 14.01 -3.34
C GLY A 183 3.88 13.62 -4.63
N LEU A 184 3.90 12.32 -4.97
CA LEU A 184 3.22 11.81 -6.17
C LEU A 184 1.70 12.01 -6.07
N THR A 185 1.07 11.68 -4.94
CA THR A 185 -0.37 11.86 -4.80
C THR A 185 -0.79 13.31 -4.98
N ARG A 186 0.00 14.26 -4.46
CA ARG A 186 -0.24 15.71 -4.62
C ARG A 186 -0.12 16.20 -6.06
N VAL A 187 0.91 15.69 -6.78
CA VAL A 187 1.21 16.18 -8.14
C VAL A 187 0.32 15.54 -9.20
N THR A 188 0.01 14.25 -9.05
CA THR A 188 -0.73 13.48 -10.07
C THR A 188 -2.23 13.38 -9.79
N GLY A 189 -2.65 13.65 -8.55
CA GLY A 189 -4.03 13.42 -8.11
C GLY A 189 -4.38 11.93 -7.98
N MET A 190 -3.37 11.03 -7.92
CA MET A 190 -3.59 9.63 -7.68
C MET A 190 -3.91 9.34 -6.21
N THR A 191 -4.54 8.20 -5.95
CA THR A 191 -4.72 7.63 -4.62
C THR A 191 -3.66 6.55 -4.38
N ALA A 192 -2.88 6.67 -3.31
CA ALA A 192 -1.97 5.64 -2.85
C ALA A 192 -2.45 5.06 -1.53
N VAL A 193 -2.60 3.74 -1.44
CA VAL A 193 -2.97 3.03 -0.21
C VAL A 193 -1.81 2.11 0.16
N MET A 194 -1.13 2.37 1.26
CA MET A 194 -0.01 1.55 1.70
C MET A 194 -0.25 0.93 3.07
N ILE A 195 0.16 -0.32 3.23
CA ILE A 195 0.29 -0.92 4.55
C ILE A 195 1.58 -0.43 5.18
N SER A 196 1.50 0.04 6.42
CA SER A 196 2.65 0.49 7.18
C SER A 196 2.68 -0.14 8.57
N HIS A 197 3.89 -0.47 9.04
CA HIS A 197 4.13 -0.90 10.41
C HIS A 197 4.68 0.22 11.29
N ASP A 198 5.16 1.31 10.69
CA ASP A 198 5.66 2.45 11.42
C ASP A 198 4.55 3.48 11.65
N LEU A 199 4.17 3.64 12.92
CA LEU A 199 3.12 4.56 13.35
C LEU A 199 3.51 6.01 13.10
N ASN A 200 4.79 6.36 13.29
CA ASN A 200 5.27 7.72 13.18
C ASN A 200 5.42 8.15 11.70
N ILE A 201 5.88 7.25 10.83
CA ILE A 201 5.89 7.50 9.38
C ILE A 201 4.44 7.66 8.88
N SER A 202 3.52 6.79 9.32
CA SER A 202 2.12 6.88 8.94
C SER A 202 1.50 8.19 9.44
N ALA A 203 1.72 8.56 10.69
CA ALA A 203 1.21 9.80 11.28
C ALA A 203 1.73 11.05 10.55
N LYS A 204 2.99 11.04 10.13
CA LYS A 204 3.63 12.20 9.49
C LYS A 204 3.21 12.39 8.03
N TYR A 205 3.10 11.31 7.27
CA TYR A 205 2.96 11.40 5.81
C TYR A 205 1.57 11.08 5.27
N ALA A 206 0.74 10.29 5.98
CA ALA A 206 -0.60 10.00 5.52
C ALA A 206 -1.51 11.25 5.46
N ASP A 207 -2.41 11.29 4.50
CA ASP A 207 -3.56 12.19 4.51
C ASP A 207 -4.65 11.61 5.40
N GLU A 208 -4.87 10.29 5.31
CA GLU A 208 -5.78 9.54 6.16
C GLU A 208 -5.15 8.20 6.59
N ILE A 209 -5.54 7.75 7.78
CA ILE A 209 -5.16 6.47 8.35
C ILE A 209 -6.39 5.58 8.45
N ILE A 210 -6.24 4.33 8.04
CA ILE A 210 -7.21 3.25 8.21
C ILE A 210 -6.65 2.32 9.29
N MET A 211 -7.17 2.41 10.51
CA MET A 211 -6.73 1.57 11.62
C MET A 211 -7.57 0.31 11.70
N MET A 212 -6.90 -0.84 11.52
CA MET A 212 -7.51 -2.16 11.68
C MET A 212 -7.20 -2.73 13.05
N ALA A 213 -8.19 -3.38 13.64
CA ALA A 213 -8.10 -4.02 14.95
C ALA A 213 -8.57 -5.49 14.90
N PRO A 214 -8.10 -6.37 15.82
CA PRO A 214 -8.69 -7.71 15.98
C PRO A 214 -10.21 -7.62 16.26
N PRO A 215 -11.00 -8.54 15.71
CA PRO A 215 -10.65 -9.75 14.95
C PRO A 215 -10.59 -9.56 13.42
N GLY A 216 -10.16 -8.42 12.91
CA GLY A 216 -10.06 -8.14 11.47
C GLY A 216 -11.14 -7.17 10.99
N THR A 217 -11.40 -6.13 11.77
CA THR A 217 -12.35 -5.04 11.48
C THR A 217 -11.62 -3.71 11.31
N ILE A 218 -12.27 -2.70 10.74
CA ILE A 218 -11.80 -1.32 10.79
C ILE A 218 -12.29 -0.70 12.09
N LEU A 219 -11.34 -0.22 12.93
CA LEU A 219 -11.67 0.50 14.14
C LEU A 219 -12.04 1.95 13.84
N GLN A 220 -11.21 2.62 13.03
CA GLN A 220 -11.37 4.04 12.71
C GLN A 220 -10.69 4.38 11.38
N VAL A 221 -11.27 5.34 10.66
CA VAL A 221 -10.70 5.98 9.47
C VAL A 221 -10.74 7.48 9.67
N GLY A 222 -9.67 8.17 9.31
CA GLY A 222 -9.61 9.64 9.40
C GLY A 222 -8.18 10.19 9.34
N PRO A 223 -8.03 11.50 9.52
CA PRO A 223 -6.73 12.13 9.57
C PRO A 223 -5.88 11.59 10.73
N PRO A 224 -4.55 11.64 10.62
CA PRO A 224 -3.65 11.10 11.65
C PRO A 224 -3.96 11.60 13.07
N GLU A 225 -4.34 12.86 13.22
CA GLU A 225 -4.61 13.50 14.50
C GLU A 225 -5.84 12.91 15.24
N GLU A 226 -6.79 12.35 14.48
CA GLU A 226 -7.99 11.72 15.03
C GLU A 226 -7.78 10.23 15.31
N VAL A 227 -6.96 9.55 14.49
CA VAL A 227 -6.78 8.10 14.56
C VAL A 227 -5.63 7.71 15.50
N ILE A 228 -4.50 8.45 15.47
CA ILE A 228 -3.34 8.20 16.34
C ILE A 228 -3.58 8.85 17.72
N THR A 229 -4.38 8.19 18.51
CA THR A 229 -4.64 8.59 19.91
C THR A 229 -4.07 7.57 20.87
N LYS A 230 -3.77 8.00 22.12
CA LYS A 230 -3.30 7.11 23.17
C LYS A 230 -4.24 5.90 23.30
N LYS A 231 -5.54 6.16 23.41
CA LYS A 231 -6.56 5.11 23.55
C LYS A 231 -6.51 4.11 22.41
N ASN A 232 -6.51 4.55 21.16
CA ASN A 232 -6.51 3.65 20.02
C ASN A 232 -5.22 2.80 19.94
N ILE A 233 -4.07 3.40 20.27
CA ILE A 233 -2.79 2.66 20.27
C ILE A 233 -2.78 1.62 21.39
N GLU A 234 -3.21 1.98 22.60
CA GLU A 234 -3.28 1.05 23.73
C GLU A 234 -4.27 -0.09 23.46
N ASP A 235 -5.46 0.22 22.94
CA ASP A 235 -6.51 -0.77 22.66
C ASP A 235 -6.11 -1.73 21.52
N VAL A 236 -5.46 -1.22 20.47
CA VAL A 236 -5.17 -2.01 19.27
C VAL A 236 -3.85 -2.77 19.37
N TYR A 237 -2.82 -2.15 19.95
CA TYR A 237 -1.48 -2.74 19.99
C TYR A 237 -1.09 -3.31 21.37
N GLY A 238 -1.88 -3.05 22.41
CA GLY A 238 -1.61 -3.55 23.76
C GLY A 238 -0.34 -2.98 24.39
N VAL A 239 0.05 -1.76 24.02
CA VAL A 239 1.23 -1.08 24.53
C VAL A 239 0.85 0.28 25.09
N SER A 240 1.39 0.65 26.24
CA SER A 240 1.24 2.01 26.75
C SER A 240 1.99 2.99 25.86
N CYS A 241 1.46 4.19 25.70
CA CYS A 241 2.13 5.20 24.89
C CYS A 241 1.84 6.62 25.39
N GLU A 242 2.67 7.53 24.95
CA GLU A 242 2.43 8.97 25.00
C GLU A 242 2.35 9.52 23.58
N ILE A 243 1.40 10.42 23.34
CA ILE A 243 1.26 11.10 22.06
C ILE A 243 1.71 12.55 22.25
N VAL A 244 2.71 12.96 21.49
CA VAL A 244 3.19 14.33 21.42
C VAL A 244 2.99 14.89 20.01
N SER A 245 2.90 16.20 19.87
CA SER A 245 2.85 16.82 18.54
C SER A 245 4.26 17.19 18.08
N ASP A 246 4.57 16.92 16.82
CA ASP A 246 5.80 17.40 16.21
C ASP A 246 5.71 18.92 15.88
N SER A 247 6.76 19.48 15.28
CA SER A 247 6.81 20.90 14.91
C SER A 247 5.78 21.33 13.84
N GLU A 248 5.17 20.34 13.14
CA GLU A 248 4.13 20.55 12.14
C GLU A 248 2.71 20.26 12.69
N GLY A 249 2.63 19.95 14.00
CA GLY A 249 1.36 19.60 14.67
C GLY A 249 0.93 18.15 14.45
N LYS A 250 1.77 17.31 13.80
CA LYS A 250 1.45 15.90 13.56
C LYS A 250 1.69 15.05 14.80
N PRO A 251 0.84 14.04 15.09
CA PRO A 251 1.02 13.16 16.24
C PRO A 251 2.28 12.32 16.09
N HIS A 252 3.02 12.21 17.18
CA HIS A 252 4.20 11.34 17.29
C HIS A 252 4.02 10.41 18.48
N VAL A 253 4.14 9.10 18.23
CA VAL A 253 3.93 8.05 19.22
C VAL A 253 5.24 7.75 19.92
N ILE A 254 5.28 7.93 21.23
CA ILE A 254 6.36 7.49 22.11
C ILE A 254 5.87 6.22 22.81
N LEU A 255 6.43 5.08 22.43
CA LEU A 255 6.02 3.78 22.97
C LEU A 255 6.57 3.59 24.39
N GLY A 256 5.73 3.09 25.27
CA GLY A 256 6.08 2.67 26.64
C GLY A 256 6.17 1.15 26.77
N SER A 257 5.62 0.61 27.84
CA SER A 257 5.65 -0.83 28.15
C SER A 257 4.47 -1.58 27.54
N ALA A 258 4.63 -2.87 27.26
CA ALA A 258 3.51 -3.75 26.92
C ALA A 258 2.48 -3.77 28.07
N LEU A 259 1.19 -3.62 27.76
CA LEU A 259 0.14 -3.50 28.76
C LEU A 259 -0.25 -4.85 29.38
N ARG A 260 -0.26 -5.91 28.63
CA ARG A 260 -0.28 -7.35 29.01
C ARG A 260 -0.13 -8.17 27.74
N ILE A 261 0.65 -9.23 27.80
CA ILE A 261 0.59 -10.33 26.83
C ILE A 261 -0.27 -11.37 27.55
N ASP A 262 -1.57 -11.41 27.27
CA ASP A 262 -2.39 -12.53 27.69
C ASP A 262 -1.95 -13.75 26.87
N GLU A 263 -1.54 -14.81 27.56
CA GLU A 263 -1.10 -16.10 27.00
C GLU A 263 -2.24 -16.84 26.28
#